data_2b0d4952ac897ece1fd35ddc12a04039
#
_entry.id   2b0d4952ac897ece1fd35ddc12a04039
#
_cell.length_a   1.000
_cell.length_b   1.000
_cell.length_c   1.000
_cell.angle_alpha   90.00
_cell.angle_beta   90.00
_cell.angle_gamma   90.00
#
_symmetry.space_group_name_H-M   'P 1'
#
loop_
_entity.id
_entity.type
_entity.pdbx_description
1 polymer ?
#
loop_
_entity_poly.entity_id
_entity_poly.type
_entity_poly.pdbx_seq_one_letter_code
_entity_poly.pdbx_strand_id
1 'polypeptide(L)'
;MQVAALYVHDARGRLLRVNEPDPEHDAPRFFLARTVAGNLWRTRHDLPGDLAAELERLALDEPAVVDPREPPRHAAAYAELLARHAPIGDRYAGPAYCLPELAPPAGAVTITRANAALLQAHFPYTLSRLAELAPVVAVVADGVAVATCSSVRFTARVAEAGVHTVEGYRGRGYGAGAVRGWAAALRAMNRLPLYST
;
A
#
# COMPACT_ATOMS: atom_id res chain seq x y z
N MET A 1 -8.61 -7.44 -3.82
CA MET A 1 -7.16 -7.73 -3.97
C MET A 1 -6.30 -6.84 -3.07
N GLN A 2 -6.49 -5.51 -3.07
CA GLN A 2 -5.69 -4.60 -2.24
C GLN A 2 -5.72 -4.94 -0.75
N VAL A 3 -6.89 -5.12 -0.15
CA VAL A 3 -7.03 -5.45 1.28
C VAL A 3 -6.20 -6.68 1.69
N ALA A 4 -6.09 -7.67 0.78
CA ALA A 4 -5.27 -8.86 1.03
C ALA A 4 -3.76 -8.59 0.92
N ALA A 5 -3.34 -7.55 0.20
CA ALA A 5 -1.95 -7.11 0.21
C ALA A 5 -1.62 -6.31 1.47
N LEU A 6 -2.54 -5.45 1.91
CA LEU A 6 -2.34 -4.54 3.02
C LEU A 6 -2.36 -5.23 4.38
N TYR A 7 -3.19 -6.29 4.56
CA TYR A 7 -3.46 -6.85 5.87
C TYR A 7 -3.45 -8.38 5.87
N VAL A 8 -3.06 -8.93 6.99
CA VAL A 8 -3.24 -10.35 7.32
C VAL A 8 -4.65 -10.54 7.87
N HIS A 9 -5.30 -11.64 7.50
CA HIS A 9 -6.69 -11.96 7.84
C HIS A 9 -6.79 -13.27 8.63
N ASP A 10 -7.82 -13.38 9.46
CA ASP A 10 -8.23 -14.64 10.04
C ASP A 10 -9.03 -15.51 9.05
N ALA A 11 -9.41 -16.71 9.46
CA ALA A 11 -10.19 -17.65 8.65
C ALA A 11 -11.60 -17.11 8.27
N ARG A 12 -12.10 -16.09 8.99
CA ARG A 12 -13.38 -15.41 8.70
C ARG A 12 -13.21 -14.17 7.83
N GLY A 13 -11.98 -13.84 7.42
CA GLY A 13 -11.66 -12.67 6.61
C GLY A 13 -11.60 -11.37 7.40
N ARG A 14 -11.56 -11.41 8.74
CA ARG A 14 -11.38 -10.22 9.59
C ARG A 14 -9.90 -9.84 9.67
N LEU A 15 -9.63 -8.56 9.82
CA LEU A 15 -8.28 -8.03 9.88
C LEU A 15 -7.57 -8.43 11.19
N LEU A 16 -6.32 -8.85 11.09
CA LEU A 16 -5.45 -9.14 12.25
C LEU A 16 -4.41 -8.04 12.42
N ARG A 17 -3.53 -7.89 11.47
CA ARG A 17 -2.39 -6.97 11.50
C ARG A 17 -2.04 -6.46 10.11
N VAL A 18 -1.21 -5.44 10.05
CA VAL A 18 -0.63 -4.97 8.79
C VAL A 18 0.28 -6.05 8.21
N ASN A 19 0.23 -6.23 6.90
CA ASN A 19 1.04 -7.22 6.18
C ASN A 19 2.40 -6.61 5.80
N GLU A 20 3.21 -6.32 6.82
CA GLU A 20 4.58 -5.81 6.66
C GLU A 20 5.60 -6.80 7.21
N PRO A 21 6.85 -6.77 6.70
CA PRO A 21 7.93 -7.62 7.22
C PRO A 21 8.30 -7.31 8.67
N ASP A 22 8.15 -6.04 9.12
CA ASP A 22 8.32 -5.69 10.51
C ASP A 22 7.11 -6.13 11.32
N PRO A 23 7.34 -6.76 12.49
CA PRO A 23 6.23 -7.26 13.27
C PRO A 23 5.42 -6.13 13.90
N GLU A 24 4.13 -6.33 13.94
CA GLU A 24 3.22 -5.88 14.99
C GLU A 24 2.67 -4.46 14.93
N HIS A 25 2.27 -4.05 13.74
CA HIS A 25 1.23 -3.02 13.70
C HIS A 25 -0.14 -3.68 13.53
N ASP A 26 -1.03 -3.44 14.48
CA ASP A 26 -2.43 -3.82 14.36
C ASP A 26 -3.02 -3.30 13.06
N ALA A 27 -3.86 -4.09 12.43
CA ALA A 27 -4.68 -3.60 11.34
C ALA A 27 -5.66 -2.52 11.84
N PRO A 28 -6.15 -1.63 10.97
CA PRO A 28 -7.19 -0.68 11.35
C PRO A 28 -8.44 -1.43 11.83
N ARG A 29 -9.15 -0.84 12.79
CA ARG A 29 -10.41 -1.42 13.30
C ARG A 29 -11.46 -1.60 12.22
N PHE A 30 -11.44 -0.71 11.21
CA PHE A 30 -12.33 -0.76 10.05
C PHE A 30 -11.58 -0.31 8.80
N PHE A 31 -11.75 -1.05 7.72
CA PHE A 31 -11.25 -0.74 6.39
C PHE A 31 -12.40 -0.71 5.41
N LEU A 32 -12.50 0.34 4.59
CA LEU A 32 -13.47 0.50 3.53
C LEU A 32 -12.75 0.85 2.22
N ALA A 33 -12.84 -0.02 1.23
CA ALA A 33 -12.46 0.28 -0.15
C ALA A 33 -13.73 0.56 -0.96
N ARG A 34 -13.76 1.71 -1.64
CA ARG A 34 -14.86 2.10 -2.51
C ARG A 34 -14.40 2.12 -3.96
N THR A 35 -15.19 1.55 -4.85
CA THR A 35 -14.92 1.50 -6.29
C THR A 35 -16.20 1.78 -7.07
N VAL A 36 -16.05 2.07 -8.36
CA VAL A 36 -17.20 2.19 -9.29
C VAL A 36 -18.01 0.89 -9.42
N ALA A 37 -17.39 -0.26 -9.13
CA ALA A 37 -18.04 -1.57 -9.17
C ALA A 37 -18.67 -1.99 -7.83
N GLY A 38 -18.59 -1.14 -6.80
CA GLY A 38 -19.09 -1.41 -5.46
C GLY A 38 -18.03 -1.30 -4.39
N ASN A 39 -18.41 -1.64 -3.17
CA ASN A 39 -17.62 -1.44 -1.96
C ASN A 39 -17.16 -2.77 -1.37
N LEU A 40 -16.05 -2.73 -0.68
CA LEU A 40 -15.52 -3.84 0.11
C LEU A 40 -15.08 -3.31 1.47
N TRP A 41 -15.50 -3.95 2.53
CA TRP A 41 -15.09 -3.59 3.88
C TRP A 41 -14.56 -4.80 4.65
N ARG A 42 -13.83 -4.49 5.70
CA ARG A 42 -13.33 -5.48 6.68
C ARG A 42 -13.30 -4.83 8.05
N THR A 43 -13.64 -5.59 9.06
CA THR A 43 -13.49 -5.23 10.47
C THR A 43 -12.33 -5.96 11.08
N ARG A 44 -11.72 -5.40 12.12
CA ARG A 44 -10.69 -6.08 12.89
C ARG A 44 -11.31 -7.16 13.78
N HIS A 45 -10.58 -8.24 14.03
CA HIS A 45 -11.07 -9.44 14.69
C HIS A 45 -11.54 -9.22 16.13
N ASP A 46 -11.03 -8.18 16.80
CA ASP A 46 -11.31 -7.86 18.21
C ASP A 46 -12.47 -6.87 18.40
N LEU A 47 -13.11 -6.40 17.34
CA LEU A 47 -14.30 -5.55 17.47
C LEU A 47 -15.48 -6.34 18.05
N PRO A 48 -16.26 -5.73 18.98
CA PRO A 48 -17.55 -6.27 19.42
C PRO A 48 -18.46 -6.57 18.24
N GLY A 49 -19.20 -7.67 18.33
CA GLY A 49 -20.02 -8.14 17.22
C GLY A 49 -21.16 -7.19 16.82
N ASP A 50 -21.77 -6.50 17.79
CA ASP A 50 -22.78 -5.47 17.57
C ASP A 50 -22.20 -4.25 16.81
N LEU A 51 -21.03 -3.78 17.22
CA LEU A 51 -20.33 -2.71 16.53
C LEU A 51 -19.95 -3.11 15.09
N ALA A 52 -19.42 -4.32 14.91
CA ALA A 52 -19.09 -4.84 13.60
C ALA A 52 -20.33 -4.89 12.68
N ALA A 53 -21.47 -5.34 13.20
CA ALA A 53 -22.75 -5.38 12.46
C ALA A 53 -23.26 -3.97 12.08
N GLU A 54 -23.12 -2.97 12.97
CA GLU A 54 -23.49 -1.59 12.65
C GLU A 54 -22.58 -1.00 11.55
N LEU A 55 -21.28 -1.21 11.62
CA LEU A 55 -20.33 -0.79 10.58
C LEU A 55 -20.64 -1.45 9.24
N GLU A 56 -20.95 -2.75 9.24
CA GLU A 56 -21.32 -3.50 8.05
C GLU A 56 -22.61 -2.95 7.42
N ARG A 57 -23.64 -2.68 8.21
CA ARG A 57 -24.89 -2.09 7.74
C ARG A 57 -24.67 -0.75 7.02
N LEU A 58 -23.82 0.12 7.59
CA LEU A 58 -23.46 1.39 6.95
C LEU A 58 -22.65 1.16 5.66
N ALA A 59 -21.74 0.19 5.65
CA ALA A 59 -20.93 -0.11 4.48
C ALA A 59 -21.76 -0.71 3.32
N LEU A 60 -22.82 -1.45 3.63
CA LEU A 60 -23.79 -1.94 2.65
C LEU A 60 -24.62 -0.81 2.03
N ASP A 61 -24.95 0.24 2.80
CA ASP A 61 -25.68 1.42 2.34
C ASP A 61 -24.77 2.48 1.68
N GLU A 62 -23.46 2.30 1.74
CA GLU A 62 -22.50 3.23 1.11
C GLU A 62 -22.60 3.14 -0.42
N PRO A 63 -22.81 4.26 -1.14
CA PRO A 63 -22.93 4.22 -2.60
C PRO A 63 -21.60 3.84 -3.26
N ALA A 64 -21.69 3.28 -4.46
CA ALA A 64 -20.53 3.14 -5.32
C ALA A 64 -19.90 4.51 -5.59
N VAL A 65 -18.56 4.58 -5.57
CA VAL A 65 -17.85 5.85 -5.70
C VAL A 65 -17.83 6.31 -7.16
N VAL A 66 -18.12 7.58 -7.38
CA VAL A 66 -17.96 8.25 -8.68
C VAL A 66 -16.62 9.02 -8.69
N ASP A 67 -16.37 9.86 -7.68
CA ASP A 67 -15.07 10.52 -7.46
C ASP A 67 -14.38 9.92 -6.22
N PRO A 68 -13.25 9.24 -6.37
CA PRO A 68 -12.55 8.62 -5.24
C PRO A 68 -11.96 9.62 -4.23
N ARG A 69 -11.97 10.92 -4.54
CA ARG A 69 -11.54 11.98 -3.63
C ARG A 69 -12.65 12.41 -2.66
N GLU A 70 -13.91 12.13 -3.00
CA GLU A 70 -15.02 12.42 -2.09
C GLU A 70 -14.99 11.48 -0.88
N PRO A 71 -15.26 11.99 0.32
CA PRO A 71 -15.34 11.17 1.51
C PRO A 71 -16.52 10.16 1.40
N PRO A 72 -16.49 9.05 2.16
CA PRO A 72 -17.65 8.18 2.29
C PRO A 72 -18.88 8.95 2.78
N ARG A 73 -20.06 8.58 2.26
CA ARG A 73 -21.34 9.16 2.71
C ARG A 73 -21.48 9.08 4.24
N HIS A 74 -21.11 7.95 4.82
CA HIS A 74 -21.24 7.66 6.23
C HIS A 74 -19.96 7.94 7.05
N ALA A 75 -19.02 8.76 6.53
CA ALA A 75 -17.72 9.01 7.18
C ALA A 75 -17.83 9.43 8.65
N ALA A 76 -18.79 10.32 8.98
CA ALA A 76 -19.02 10.78 10.34
C ALA A 76 -19.57 9.66 11.24
N ALA A 77 -20.54 8.86 10.72
CA ALA A 77 -21.13 7.75 11.44
C ALA A 77 -20.11 6.65 11.73
N TYR A 78 -19.23 6.31 10.78
CA TYR A 78 -18.11 5.38 11.03
C TYR A 78 -17.21 5.86 12.15
N ALA A 79 -16.85 7.14 12.14
CA ALA A 79 -16.00 7.74 13.17
C ALA A 79 -16.68 7.70 14.55
N GLU A 80 -17.96 8.05 14.64
CA GLU A 80 -18.73 8.01 15.88
C GLU A 80 -18.83 6.59 16.45
N LEU A 81 -19.17 5.61 15.62
CA LEU A 81 -19.24 4.21 16.00
C LEU A 81 -17.89 3.69 16.55
N LEU A 82 -16.80 3.96 15.85
CA LEU A 82 -15.47 3.56 16.26
C LEU A 82 -15.00 4.27 17.55
N ALA A 83 -15.38 5.54 17.73
CA ALA A 83 -15.06 6.31 18.93
C ALA A 83 -15.75 5.78 20.18
N ARG A 84 -16.94 5.18 20.06
CA ARG A 84 -17.63 4.51 21.19
C ARG A 84 -16.84 3.28 21.70
N HIS A 85 -16.08 2.64 20.85
CA HIS A 85 -15.28 1.47 21.24
C HIS A 85 -13.93 1.88 21.87
N ALA A 86 -13.22 2.79 21.23
CA ALA A 86 -11.94 3.31 21.72
C ALA A 86 -11.59 4.63 21.01
N PRO A 87 -10.73 5.48 21.57
CA PRO A 87 -10.27 6.70 20.91
C PRO A 87 -9.80 6.42 19.49
N ILE A 88 -10.11 7.37 18.58
CA ILE A 88 -9.60 7.31 17.21
C ILE A 88 -8.21 7.94 17.21
N GLY A 89 -7.21 7.13 16.88
CA GLY A 89 -5.86 7.58 16.57
C GLY A 89 -5.78 8.06 15.11
N ASP A 90 -4.94 7.41 14.34
CA ASP A 90 -4.75 7.77 12.94
C ASP A 90 -5.94 7.38 12.06
N ARG A 91 -6.26 8.27 11.14
CA ARG A 91 -7.21 8.04 10.04
C ARG A 91 -6.45 8.18 8.73
N TYR A 92 -6.49 7.14 7.95
CA TYR A 92 -5.94 7.16 6.60
C TYR A 92 -7.08 7.14 5.58
N ALA A 93 -7.04 8.05 4.62
CA ALA A 93 -7.95 8.06 3.49
C ALA A 93 -7.19 8.59 2.26
N GLY A 94 -7.20 7.83 1.20
CA GLY A 94 -6.53 8.21 -0.04
C GLY A 94 -6.89 7.27 -1.17
N PRO A 95 -6.63 7.66 -2.41
CA PRO A 95 -6.88 6.84 -3.57
C PRO A 95 -5.90 5.66 -3.65
N ALA A 96 -6.39 4.55 -4.20
CA ALA A 96 -5.60 3.40 -4.54
C ALA A 96 -5.61 3.16 -6.04
N TYR A 97 -4.45 2.87 -6.58
CA TYR A 97 -4.24 2.70 -8.02
C TYR A 97 -3.73 1.30 -8.31
N CYS A 98 -4.29 0.69 -9.35
CA CYS A 98 -3.61 -0.39 -10.06
C CYS A 98 -2.77 0.27 -11.16
N LEU A 99 -1.45 0.14 -11.08
CA LEU A 99 -0.57 0.80 -12.03
C LEU A 99 -0.72 0.19 -13.43
N PRO A 100 -0.86 0.99 -14.49
CA PRO A 100 -0.96 0.48 -15.85
C PRO A 100 0.35 -0.16 -16.31
N GLU A 101 0.29 -0.88 -17.42
CA GLU A 101 1.50 -1.38 -18.06
C GLU A 101 2.20 -0.23 -18.79
N LEU A 102 3.38 0.11 -18.29
CA LEU A 102 4.22 1.17 -18.85
C LEU A 102 5.66 0.65 -18.96
N ALA A 103 6.33 1.00 -20.05
CA ALA A 103 7.74 0.68 -20.17
C ALA A 103 8.56 1.37 -19.06
N PRO A 104 9.53 0.68 -18.45
CA PRO A 104 10.44 1.30 -17.50
C PRO A 104 11.22 2.43 -18.19
N PRO A 105 11.49 3.55 -17.51
CA PRO A 105 12.29 4.62 -18.09
C PRO A 105 13.77 4.22 -18.16
N ALA A 106 14.51 4.85 -19.05
CA ALA A 106 15.97 4.76 -19.03
C ALA A 106 16.49 5.20 -17.65
N GLY A 107 17.45 4.46 -17.10
CA GLY A 107 18.01 4.71 -15.77
C GLY A 107 17.28 4.05 -14.60
N ALA A 108 16.14 3.38 -14.83
CA ALA A 108 15.55 2.49 -13.82
C ALA A 108 16.31 1.16 -13.80
N VAL A 109 16.85 0.81 -12.64
CA VAL A 109 17.69 -0.38 -12.44
C VAL A 109 17.09 -1.28 -11.38
N THR A 110 16.87 -2.54 -11.69
CA THR A 110 16.50 -3.53 -10.66
C THR A 110 17.71 -3.78 -9.76
N ILE A 111 17.50 -3.62 -8.46
CA ILE A 111 18.54 -3.84 -7.47
C ILE A 111 18.62 -5.33 -7.13
N THR A 112 19.83 -5.83 -7.20
CA THR A 112 20.23 -7.20 -6.85
C THR A 112 21.44 -7.15 -5.92
N ARG A 113 21.89 -8.29 -5.43
CA ARG A 113 23.13 -8.35 -4.62
C ARG A 113 24.36 -7.79 -5.37
N ALA A 114 24.40 -7.93 -6.71
CA ALA A 114 25.55 -7.51 -7.52
C ALA A 114 25.71 -5.97 -7.62
N ASN A 115 24.59 -5.22 -7.51
CA ASN A 115 24.57 -3.77 -7.62
C ASN A 115 23.99 -3.07 -6.37
N ALA A 116 23.85 -3.80 -5.26
CA ALA A 116 23.27 -3.29 -4.02
C ALA A 116 24.02 -2.09 -3.42
N ALA A 117 25.31 -1.95 -3.75
CA ALA A 117 26.13 -0.80 -3.35
C ALA A 117 25.55 0.55 -3.79
N LEU A 118 24.74 0.58 -4.87
CA LEU A 118 24.01 1.77 -5.32
C LEU A 118 23.09 2.38 -4.25
N LEU A 119 22.59 1.55 -3.32
CA LEU A 119 21.70 1.98 -2.23
C LEU A 119 22.44 2.57 -1.03
N GLN A 120 23.73 2.34 -0.91
CA GLN A 120 24.50 2.57 0.33
C GLN A 120 24.44 4.02 0.81
N ALA A 121 24.46 4.98 -0.10
CA ALA A 121 24.52 6.41 0.24
C ALA A 121 23.20 6.93 0.86
N HIS A 122 22.05 6.47 0.37
CA HIS A 122 20.76 7.09 0.68
C HIS A 122 19.69 6.13 1.18
N PHE A 123 19.83 4.82 0.99
CA PHE A 123 18.80 3.83 1.29
C PHE A 123 19.34 2.66 2.12
N PRO A 124 20.01 2.91 3.28
CA PRO A 124 20.60 1.85 4.09
C PRO A 124 19.55 0.87 4.64
N TYR A 125 18.34 1.36 4.95
CA TYR A 125 17.22 0.51 5.36
C TYR A 125 16.80 -0.46 4.24
N THR A 126 16.62 0.03 3.01
CA THR A 126 16.27 -0.82 1.86
C THR A 126 17.40 -1.82 1.55
N LEU A 127 18.66 -1.39 1.69
CA LEU A 127 19.83 -2.24 1.50
C LEU A 127 19.84 -3.40 2.49
N SER A 128 19.62 -3.14 3.78
CA SER A 128 19.65 -4.18 4.82
C SER A 128 18.53 -5.20 4.68
N ARG A 129 17.40 -4.82 4.03
CA ARG A 129 16.21 -5.64 3.85
C ARG A 129 15.91 -5.99 2.40
N LEU A 130 16.93 -5.98 1.53
CA LEU A 130 16.77 -6.14 0.08
C LEU A 130 15.99 -7.39 -0.31
N ALA A 131 16.21 -8.51 0.38
CA ALA A 131 15.51 -9.77 0.07
C ALA A 131 14.02 -9.72 0.45
N GLU A 132 13.68 -9.03 1.53
CA GLU A 132 12.30 -8.93 2.05
C GLU A 132 11.45 -7.95 1.24
N LEU A 133 12.08 -6.90 0.72
CA LEU A 133 11.42 -5.83 -0.03
C LEU A 133 11.43 -6.06 -1.55
N ALA A 134 11.89 -7.21 -2.02
CA ALA A 134 12.02 -7.51 -3.45
C ALA A 134 10.65 -7.59 -4.18
N PRO A 135 10.59 -7.18 -5.46
CA PRO A 135 11.67 -6.53 -6.20
C PRO A 135 11.89 -5.08 -5.72
N VAL A 136 13.13 -4.64 -5.73
CA VAL A 136 13.51 -3.25 -5.49
C VAL A 136 14.02 -2.68 -6.82
N VAL A 137 13.48 -1.53 -7.23
CA VAL A 137 13.96 -0.79 -8.40
C VAL A 137 14.41 0.60 -7.96
N ALA A 138 15.56 1.01 -8.43
CA ALA A 138 16.10 2.34 -8.18
C ALA A 138 16.25 3.13 -9.48
N VAL A 139 16.14 4.45 -9.38
CA VAL A 139 16.65 5.37 -10.39
C VAL A 139 18.00 5.89 -9.91
N VAL A 140 18.99 5.79 -10.78
CA VAL A 140 20.39 6.14 -10.48
C VAL A 140 20.74 7.49 -11.13
N ALA A 141 21.32 8.37 -10.34
CA ALA A 141 21.94 9.60 -10.81
C ALA A 141 23.28 9.78 -10.08
N ASP A 142 24.26 10.32 -10.76
CA ASP A 142 25.61 10.58 -10.19
C ASP A 142 26.26 9.33 -9.54
N GLY A 143 25.95 8.14 -10.09
CA GLY A 143 26.50 6.87 -9.62
C GLY A 143 25.85 6.29 -8.36
N VAL A 144 24.80 6.91 -7.82
CA VAL A 144 24.06 6.44 -6.64
C VAL A 144 22.55 6.37 -6.89
N ALA A 145 21.84 5.54 -6.14
CA ALA A 145 20.38 5.54 -6.16
C ALA A 145 19.85 6.83 -5.54
N VAL A 146 18.97 7.54 -6.25
CA VAL A 146 18.33 8.78 -5.79
C VAL A 146 16.82 8.65 -5.57
N ALA A 147 16.22 7.59 -6.11
CA ALA A 147 14.85 7.18 -5.82
C ALA A 147 14.75 5.66 -5.84
N THR A 148 13.90 5.11 -4.99
CA THR A 148 13.62 3.67 -4.95
C THR A 148 12.13 3.41 -4.92
N CYS A 149 11.72 2.27 -5.48
CA CYS A 149 10.43 1.65 -5.28
C CYS A 149 10.64 0.19 -4.90
N SER A 150 9.95 -0.26 -3.87
CA SER A 150 10.05 -1.62 -3.33
C SER A 150 8.69 -2.19 -2.98
N SER A 151 8.60 -3.51 -2.77
CA SER A 151 7.40 -4.19 -2.33
C SER A 151 7.31 -4.15 -0.81
N VAL A 152 6.57 -3.18 -0.25
CA VAL A 152 6.43 -3.04 1.21
C VAL A 152 5.39 -4.00 1.80
N ARG A 153 4.37 -4.38 1.02
CA ARG A 153 3.34 -5.35 1.38
C ARG A 153 3.01 -6.18 0.15
N PHE A 154 2.92 -7.48 0.30
CA PHE A 154 2.66 -8.33 -0.86
C PHE A 154 2.00 -9.67 -0.51
N THR A 155 1.42 -10.26 -1.53
CA THR A 155 0.94 -11.64 -1.59
C THR A 155 1.54 -12.34 -2.82
N ALA A 156 1.17 -13.59 -3.05
CA ALA A 156 1.54 -14.28 -4.29
C ALA A 156 1.02 -13.57 -5.57
N ARG A 157 -0.03 -12.74 -5.48
CA ARG A 157 -0.73 -12.15 -6.63
C ARG A 157 -0.56 -10.65 -6.79
N VAL A 158 -0.28 -9.93 -5.72
CA VAL A 158 -0.25 -8.45 -5.72
C VAL A 158 0.85 -7.96 -4.79
N ALA A 159 1.38 -6.77 -5.07
CA ALA A 159 2.26 -6.05 -4.15
C ALA A 159 1.90 -4.56 -4.11
N GLU A 160 2.12 -3.97 -2.95
CA GLU A 160 1.97 -2.53 -2.69
C GLU A 160 3.33 -1.85 -2.74
N ALA A 161 3.39 -0.71 -3.43
CA ALA A 161 4.60 0.07 -3.61
C ALA A 161 4.97 0.88 -2.36
N GLY A 162 6.22 0.81 -1.94
CA GLY A 162 6.86 1.81 -1.09
C GLY A 162 7.83 2.65 -1.93
N VAL A 163 7.62 3.96 -1.98
CA VAL A 163 8.38 4.87 -2.86
C VAL A 163 9.12 5.89 -2.02
N HIS A 164 10.41 6.01 -2.26
CA HIS A 164 11.25 7.00 -1.60
C HIS A 164 12.08 7.76 -2.63
N THR A 165 12.17 9.08 -2.48
CA THR A 165 13.04 9.93 -3.30
C THR A 165 13.82 10.85 -2.37
N VAL A 166 15.13 10.89 -2.56
CA VAL A 166 16.04 11.80 -1.84
C VAL A 166 15.59 13.24 -2.04
N GLU A 167 15.56 14.02 -0.98
CA GLU A 167 14.95 15.36 -0.96
C GLU A 167 15.49 16.27 -2.09
N GLY A 168 16.80 16.38 -2.24
CA GLY A 168 17.42 17.20 -3.29
C GLY A 168 17.14 16.74 -4.73
N TYR A 169 16.49 15.56 -4.92
CA TYR A 169 16.14 14.99 -6.22
C TYR A 169 14.63 14.95 -6.47
N ARG A 170 13.81 15.47 -5.56
CA ARG A 170 12.35 15.54 -5.73
C ARG A 170 11.96 16.48 -6.88
N GLY A 171 10.73 16.32 -7.39
CA GLY A 171 10.20 17.15 -8.48
C GLY A 171 10.77 16.84 -9.87
N ARG A 172 11.71 15.89 -9.99
CA ARG A 172 12.38 15.53 -11.25
C ARG A 172 11.83 14.26 -11.91
N GLY A 173 10.75 13.68 -11.39
CA GLY A 173 10.14 12.46 -11.92
C GLY A 173 10.84 11.15 -11.54
N TYR A 174 11.89 11.17 -10.72
CA TYR A 174 12.65 9.98 -10.36
C TYR A 174 11.82 8.94 -9.58
N GLY A 175 10.98 9.39 -8.64
CA GLY A 175 10.06 8.50 -7.93
C GLY A 175 9.09 7.78 -8.88
N ALA A 176 8.48 8.53 -9.80
CA ALA A 176 7.62 7.94 -10.84
C ALA A 176 8.38 6.96 -11.74
N GLY A 177 9.64 7.25 -12.04
CA GLY A 177 10.53 6.35 -12.78
C GLY A 177 10.77 5.04 -12.04
N ALA A 178 11.08 5.11 -10.75
CA ALA A 178 11.27 3.91 -9.90
C ALA A 178 9.99 3.07 -9.82
N VAL A 179 8.82 3.71 -9.66
CA VAL A 179 7.51 3.03 -9.65
C VAL A 179 7.23 2.30 -10.95
N ARG A 180 7.49 2.94 -12.10
CA ARG A 180 7.29 2.31 -13.42
C ARG A 180 8.19 1.09 -13.60
N GLY A 181 9.45 1.20 -13.23
CA GLY A 181 10.40 0.08 -13.27
C GLY A 181 9.98 -1.07 -12.36
N TRP A 182 9.56 -0.76 -11.14
CA TRP A 182 9.07 -1.74 -10.18
C TRP A 182 7.78 -2.43 -10.67
N ALA A 183 6.84 -1.67 -11.22
CA ALA A 183 5.60 -2.22 -11.77
C ALA A 183 5.88 -3.19 -12.94
N ALA A 184 6.85 -2.88 -13.81
CA ALA A 184 7.29 -3.78 -14.88
C ALA A 184 7.92 -5.06 -14.31
N ALA A 185 8.79 -4.95 -13.29
CA ALA A 185 9.40 -6.10 -12.63
C ALA A 185 8.36 -7.02 -11.98
N LEU A 186 7.33 -6.47 -11.32
CA LEU A 186 6.24 -7.25 -10.74
C LEU A 186 5.41 -7.98 -11.80
N ARG A 187 5.10 -7.32 -12.90
CA ARG A 187 4.35 -7.97 -14.00
C ARG A 187 5.11 -9.13 -14.61
N ALA A 188 6.43 -9.00 -14.76
CA ALA A 188 7.28 -10.12 -15.19
C ALA A 188 7.23 -11.32 -14.23
N MET A 189 6.84 -11.07 -12.95
CA MET A 189 6.59 -12.09 -11.93
C MET A 189 5.11 -12.53 -11.84
N ASN A 190 4.25 -12.12 -12.79
CA ASN A 190 2.80 -12.35 -12.78
C ASN A 190 2.10 -11.78 -11.53
N ARG A 191 2.55 -10.65 -11.01
CA ARG A 191 1.94 -9.94 -9.89
C ARG A 191 1.40 -8.58 -10.31
N LEU A 192 0.30 -8.16 -9.69
CA LEU A 192 -0.30 -6.83 -9.92
C LEU A 192 0.38 -5.79 -9.04
N PRO A 193 0.89 -4.69 -9.62
CA PRO A 193 1.43 -3.58 -8.88
C PRO A 193 0.32 -2.64 -8.41
N LEU A 194 0.24 -2.41 -7.10
CA LEU A 194 -0.69 -1.48 -6.46
C LEU A 194 0.09 -0.33 -5.83
N TYR A 195 -0.55 0.80 -5.74
CA TYR A 195 -0.04 1.99 -5.07
C TYR A 195 -1.18 2.75 -4.40
N SER A 196 -1.03 3.10 -3.13
CA SER A 196 -1.95 3.96 -2.40
C SER A 196 -1.22 5.17 -1.80
N THR A 197 -1.91 6.30 -1.71
CA THR A 197 -1.37 7.57 -1.19
C THR A 197 -2.29 8.15 -0.15
#